data_cc191a9c565a08de66a4234e2576d5c2
#
_entry.id   cc191a9c565a08de66a4234e2576d5c2
#
_cell.length_a   1.000
_cell.length_b   1.000
_cell.length_c   1.000
_cell.angle_alpha   90.00
_cell.angle_beta   90.00
_cell.angle_gamma   90.00
#
_symmetry.space_group_name_H-M   'P 1'
#
loop_
_entity.id
_entity.type
_entity.pdbx_description
1 polymer ?
#
loop_
_entity_poly.entity_id
_entity_poly.type
_entity_poly.pdbx_seq_one_letter_code
_entity_poly.pdbx_strand_id
1 'polypeptide(L)'
;MYCERCNRLVYKAKCPGCGRQDLRMPQPDDFCYLTEPEHLWTQALRDILTDNGIEFLERNIYGAGQVKRTGIPQRVRFFVRYRDYQRAKELNEAFFNAEFMFEEE
;
A
#
# COMPACT_ATOMS: atom_id res chain seq x y z
N MET A 1 -15.28 -4.84 -4.36
CA MET A 1 -15.90 -4.30 -3.13
C MET A 1 -14.83 -3.79 -2.19
N TYR A 2 -15.19 -2.95 -1.26
CA TYR A 2 -14.25 -2.31 -0.36
C TYR A 2 -14.52 -2.74 1.08
N CYS A 3 -13.47 -3.14 1.80
CA CYS A 3 -13.55 -3.48 3.22
C CYS A 3 -13.12 -2.27 4.05
N GLU A 4 -14.06 -1.68 4.79
CA GLU A 4 -13.78 -0.50 5.61
C GLU A 4 -12.81 -0.80 6.76
N ARG A 5 -12.82 -2.02 7.26
CA ARG A 5 -11.97 -2.40 8.37
C ARG A 5 -10.51 -2.54 7.97
N CYS A 6 -10.26 -3.15 6.79
CA CYS A 6 -8.90 -3.38 6.29
C CYS A 6 -8.42 -2.31 5.34
N ASN A 7 -9.30 -1.41 4.91
CA ASN A 7 -9.00 -0.35 3.94
C ASN A 7 -8.41 -0.93 2.65
N ARG A 8 -9.03 -1.99 2.13
CA ARG A 8 -8.55 -2.64 0.91
C ARG A 8 -9.70 -3.03 -0.01
N LEU A 9 -9.36 -3.14 -1.29
CA LEU A 9 -10.30 -3.65 -2.28
C LEU A 9 -10.35 -5.17 -2.18
N VAL A 10 -11.56 -5.71 -2.25
CA VAL A 10 -11.82 -7.14 -2.10
C VAL A 10 -12.57 -7.65 -3.32
N TYR A 11 -12.10 -8.73 -3.90
CA TYR A 11 -12.70 -9.33 -5.09
C TYR A 11 -13.41 -10.65 -4.78
N LYS A 12 -13.56 -10.97 -3.50
CA LYS A 12 -14.23 -12.18 -3.01
C LYS A 12 -15.41 -11.79 -2.15
N ALA A 13 -16.26 -12.76 -1.82
CA ALA A 13 -17.41 -12.52 -0.97
C ALA A 13 -17.04 -12.10 0.45
N LYS A 14 -15.87 -12.53 0.92
CA LYS A 14 -15.36 -12.18 2.25
C LYS A 14 -14.01 -11.52 2.13
N CYS A 15 -13.72 -10.58 3.03
CA CYS A 15 -12.41 -9.97 3.10
C CYS A 15 -11.39 -11.01 3.61
N PRO A 16 -10.34 -11.31 2.85
CA PRO A 16 -9.36 -12.31 3.28
C PRO A 16 -8.55 -11.88 4.51
N GLY A 17 -8.53 -10.57 4.80
CA GLY A 17 -7.80 -10.08 5.96
C GLY A 17 -8.55 -10.17 7.28
N CYS A 18 -9.86 -9.99 7.28
CA CYS A 18 -10.65 -9.98 8.51
C CYS A 18 -11.91 -10.84 8.47
N GLY A 19 -12.21 -11.47 7.34
CA GLY A 19 -13.38 -12.32 7.18
C GLY A 19 -14.70 -11.61 7.09
N ARG A 20 -14.71 -10.29 7.00
CA ARG A 20 -15.91 -9.50 6.97
C ARG A 20 -16.67 -9.70 5.66
N GLN A 21 -18.00 -9.80 5.74
CA GLN A 21 -18.86 -10.02 4.57
C GLN A 21 -19.64 -8.79 4.13
N ASP A 22 -19.79 -7.81 5.00
CA ASP A 22 -20.53 -6.58 4.72
C ASP A 22 -19.66 -5.57 3.98
N LEU A 23 -19.27 -5.95 2.78
CA LEU A 23 -18.44 -5.10 1.91
C LEU A 23 -19.33 -4.12 1.17
N ARG A 24 -18.78 -2.97 0.80
CA ARG A 24 -19.51 -1.95 0.06
C ARG A 24 -18.74 -1.52 -1.19
N MET A 25 -19.40 -0.74 -2.03
CA MET A 25 -18.73 -0.15 -3.18
C MET A 25 -17.73 0.90 -2.73
N PRO A 26 -16.52 0.92 -3.32
CA PRO A 26 -15.54 1.95 -2.96
C PRO A 26 -15.98 3.33 -3.45
N GLN A 27 -15.67 4.34 -2.64
CA GLN A 27 -15.88 5.73 -2.96
C GLN A 27 -14.58 6.34 -3.44
N PRO A 28 -14.60 7.42 -4.25
CA PRO A 28 -13.36 8.02 -4.75
C PRO A 28 -12.39 8.45 -3.66
N ASP A 29 -12.89 8.85 -2.49
CA ASP A 29 -12.05 9.33 -1.40
C ASP A 29 -11.63 8.24 -0.41
N ASP A 30 -12.05 6.99 -0.61
CA ASP A 30 -11.65 5.90 0.25
C ASP A 30 -10.17 5.57 0.05
N PHE A 31 -9.43 5.47 1.15
CA PHE A 31 -8.05 5.04 1.09
C PHE A 31 -7.99 3.52 1.00
N CYS A 32 -7.27 3.03 -0.02
CA CYS A 32 -7.17 1.61 -0.32
C CYS A 32 -5.72 1.16 -0.19
N TYR A 33 -5.52 -0.01 0.41
CA TYR A 33 -4.21 -0.62 0.50
C TYR A 33 -3.59 -0.77 -0.89
N LEU A 34 -2.36 -0.27 -1.04
CA LEU A 34 -1.63 -0.33 -2.30
C LEU A 34 -0.52 -1.36 -2.24
N THR A 35 0.42 -1.19 -1.31
CA THR A 35 1.59 -2.04 -1.24
C THR A 35 2.26 -1.91 0.12
N GLU A 36 3.12 -2.88 0.42
CA GLU A 36 3.90 -2.91 1.66
C GLU A 36 5.36 -3.16 1.28
N PRO A 37 6.09 -2.12 0.85
CA PRO A 37 7.48 -2.29 0.42
C PRO A 37 8.40 -2.57 1.59
N GLU A 38 9.54 -3.16 1.29
CA GLU A 38 10.57 -3.33 2.29
C GLU A 38 11.14 -1.96 2.68
N HIS A 39 11.73 -1.89 3.88
CA HIS A 39 12.24 -0.65 4.43
C HIS A 39 13.10 0.16 3.45
N LEU A 40 13.97 -0.52 2.70
CA LEU A 40 14.87 0.14 1.76
C LEU A 40 14.15 0.92 0.66
N TRP A 41 12.98 0.46 0.27
CA TRP A 41 12.25 1.05 -0.86
C TRP A 41 11.18 2.05 -0.45
N THR A 42 10.97 2.21 0.85
CA THR A 42 9.90 3.07 1.37
C THR A 42 10.06 4.52 0.91
N GLN A 43 11.27 5.08 1.04
CA GLN A 43 11.50 6.46 0.65
C GLN A 43 11.34 6.66 -0.86
N ALA A 44 11.84 5.72 -1.64
CA ALA A 44 11.71 5.80 -3.10
C ALA A 44 10.24 5.81 -3.53
N LEU A 45 9.42 4.99 -2.89
CA LEU A 45 7.99 4.96 -3.19
C LEU A 45 7.30 6.26 -2.79
N ARG A 46 7.66 6.82 -1.64
CA ARG A 46 7.14 8.14 -1.22
C ARG A 46 7.43 9.20 -2.27
N ASP A 47 8.65 9.23 -2.77
CA ASP A 47 9.07 10.20 -3.77
C ASP A 47 8.30 10.03 -5.08
N ILE A 48 8.10 8.79 -5.52
CA ILE A 48 7.35 8.50 -6.73
C ILE A 48 5.91 8.98 -6.63
N LEU A 49 5.24 8.67 -5.53
CA LEU A 49 3.86 9.08 -5.33
C LEU A 49 3.74 10.61 -5.22
N THR A 50 4.65 11.23 -4.49
CA THR A 50 4.68 12.70 -4.33
C THR A 50 4.92 13.39 -5.67
N ASP A 51 5.88 12.92 -6.44
CA ASP A 51 6.21 13.50 -7.74
C ASP A 51 5.06 13.41 -8.74
N ASN A 52 4.20 12.44 -8.58
CA ASN A 52 3.03 12.26 -9.44
C ASN A 52 1.76 12.87 -8.88
N GLY A 53 1.86 13.61 -7.78
CA GLY A 53 0.73 14.30 -7.18
C GLY A 53 -0.29 13.39 -6.54
N ILE A 54 0.11 12.18 -6.14
CA ILE A 54 -0.79 11.21 -5.52
C ILE A 54 -0.68 11.33 -3.99
N GLU A 55 -1.81 11.62 -3.36
CA GLU A 55 -1.88 11.66 -1.91
C GLU A 55 -1.90 10.24 -1.34
N PHE A 56 -1.14 10.00 -0.28
CA PHE A 56 -1.05 8.68 0.32
C PHE A 56 -1.02 8.75 1.83
N LEU A 57 -1.42 7.64 2.47
CA LEU A 57 -1.29 7.44 3.90
C LEU A 57 -0.32 6.29 4.15
N GLU A 58 0.37 6.35 5.27
CA GLU A 58 1.30 5.31 5.68
C GLU A 58 0.88 4.75 7.03
N ARG A 59 0.97 3.44 7.16
CA ARG A 59 0.76 2.76 8.44
C ARG A 59 2.01 1.95 8.76
N ASN A 60 2.65 2.28 9.87
CA ASN A 60 3.87 1.59 10.29
C ASN A 60 3.52 0.26 10.97
N ILE A 61 4.22 -0.79 10.56
CA ILE A 61 4.07 -2.13 11.13
C ILE A 61 5.35 -2.46 11.88
N TYR A 62 5.22 -2.74 13.17
CA TYR A 62 6.36 -3.06 14.02
C TYR A 62 6.34 -4.53 14.40
N GLY A 63 7.51 -5.16 14.33
CA GLY A 63 7.67 -6.50 14.83
C GLY A 63 7.75 -6.53 16.36
N ALA A 64 7.48 -7.68 16.95
CA ALA A 64 7.53 -7.83 18.41
C ALA A 64 8.91 -7.48 18.97
N GLY A 65 8.96 -6.56 19.91
CA GLY A 65 10.20 -6.16 20.57
C GLY A 65 11.03 -5.14 19.83
N GLN A 66 10.79 -4.89 18.57
CA GLN A 66 11.61 -3.94 17.80
C GLN A 66 11.31 -2.48 18.11
N VAL A 67 10.07 -2.17 18.42
CA VAL A 67 9.64 -0.80 18.73
C VAL A 67 10.47 -0.19 19.85
N LYS A 68 10.80 -0.99 20.83
CA LYS A 68 11.51 -0.51 22.02
C LYS A 68 12.97 -0.21 21.79
N ARG A 69 13.59 -0.77 20.75
CA ARG A 69 15.01 -0.62 20.53
C ARG A 69 15.37 0.46 19.54
N THR A 70 14.74 0.45 18.39
CA THR A 70 15.14 1.32 17.28
C THR A 70 14.10 2.36 16.90
N GLY A 71 12.82 2.11 17.21
CA GLY A 71 11.74 2.97 16.74
C GLY A 71 11.51 2.90 15.24
N ILE A 72 12.25 2.03 14.54
CA ILE A 72 12.12 1.86 13.09
C ILE A 72 11.06 0.81 12.79
N PRO A 73 10.04 1.14 11.98
CA PRO A 73 9.01 0.15 11.63
C PRO A 73 9.61 -0.96 10.78
N GLN A 74 9.13 -2.18 11.00
CA GLN A 74 9.56 -3.33 10.22
C GLN A 74 9.11 -3.19 8.77
N ARG A 75 7.88 -2.74 8.57
CA ARG A 75 7.31 -2.48 7.25
C ARG A 75 6.40 -1.28 7.32
N VAL A 76 6.16 -0.68 6.17
CA VAL A 76 5.24 0.45 6.05
C VAL A 76 4.21 0.11 4.98
N ARG A 77 2.93 0.14 5.35
CA ARG A 77 1.83 -0.06 4.42
C ARG A 77 1.41 1.26 3.84
N PHE A 78 1.29 1.30 2.52
CA PHE A 78 0.86 2.50 1.80
C PHE A 78 -0.59 2.36 1.35
N PHE A 79 -1.37 3.43 1.54
CA PHE A 79 -2.77 3.51 1.13
C PHE A 79 -2.94 4.74 0.27
N VAL A 80 -3.66 4.61 -0.83
CA VAL A 80 -3.98 5.73 -1.72
C VAL A 80 -5.49 5.81 -1.92
N ARG A 81 -5.99 6.99 -2.31
CA ARG A 81 -7.42 7.15 -2.56
C ARG A 81 -7.85 6.28 -3.73
N TYR A 82 -9.06 5.79 -3.69
CA TYR A 82 -9.57 4.90 -4.72
C TYR A 82 -9.47 5.53 -6.12
N ARG A 83 -9.74 6.83 -6.23
CA ARG A 83 -9.67 7.53 -7.51
C ARG A 83 -8.25 7.53 -8.10
N ASP A 84 -7.23 7.41 -7.28
CA ASP A 84 -5.83 7.36 -7.71
C ASP A 84 -5.25 5.96 -7.70
N TYR A 85 -6.05 4.99 -7.28
CA TYR A 85 -5.55 3.62 -7.04
C TYR A 85 -4.95 2.99 -8.29
N GLN A 86 -5.65 3.08 -9.43
CA GLN A 86 -5.16 2.46 -10.66
C GLN A 86 -3.84 3.07 -11.09
N ARG A 87 -3.74 4.40 -11.03
CA ARG A 87 -2.51 5.11 -11.39
C ARG A 87 -1.37 4.76 -10.45
N ALA A 88 -1.64 4.74 -9.16
CA ALA A 88 -0.64 4.39 -8.15
C ALA A 88 -0.17 2.96 -8.33
N LYS A 89 -1.07 2.05 -8.63
CA LYS A 89 -0.75 0.65 -8.89
C LYS A 89 0.17 0.52 -10.09
N GLU A 90 -0.11 1.23 -11.16
CA GLU A 90 0.73 1.22 -12.36
C GLU A 90 2.13 1.76 -12.08
N LEU A 91 2.23 2.83 -11.31
CA LEU A 91 3.52 3.41 -10.93
C LEU A 91 4.32 2.43 -10.06
N ASN A 92 3.65 1.77 -9.13
CA ASN A 92 4.29 0.80 -8.26
C ASN A 92 4.84 -0.40 -9.05
N GLU A 93 4.05 -0.90 -9.98
CA GLU A 93 4.47 -2.01 -10.83
C GLU A 93 5.63 -1.62 -11.73
N ALA A 94 5.60 -0.42 -12.31
CA ALA A 94 6.66 0.07 -13.16
C ALA A 94 7.96 0.23 -12.38
N PHE A 95 7.89 0.71 -11.14
CA PHE A 95 9.04 0.87 -10.28
C PHE A 95 9.73 -0.47 -10.01
N PHE A 96 8.96 -1.48 -9.61
CA PHE A 96 9.53 -2.79 -9.31
C PHE A 96 10.00 -3.51 -10.57
N ASN A 97 9.31 -3.34 -11.68
CA ASN A 97 9.74 -3.93 -12.96
C ASN A 97 11.04 -3.31 -13.44
N ALA A 98 11.24 -2.01 -13.25
CA ALA A 98 12.48 -1.34 -13.62
C ALA A 98 13.67 -1.91 -12.85
N GLU A 99 13.48 -2.21 -11.57
CA GLU A 99 14.50 -2.86 -10.75
C GLU A 99 14.90 -4.21 -11.30
N PHE A 100 13.92 -5.02 -11.71
CA PHE A 100 14.17 -6.31 -12.29
C PHE A 100 14.95 -6.21 -13.59
N MET A 101 14.63 -5.25 -14.42
CA MET A 101 15.31 -5.07 -15.69
C MET A 101 16.79 -4.72 -15.52
N PHE A 102 17.10 -3.96 -14.47
CA PHE A 102 18.49 -3.63 -14.16
C PHE A 102 19.31 -4.86 -13.79
N GLU A 103 18.72 -5.80 -13.08
CA GLU A 103 19.44 -6.98 -12.64
C GLU A 103 19.73 -7.95 -13.77
N GLU A 104 18.95 -7.94 -14.81
CA GLU A 104 19.14 -8.85 -15.97
C GLU A 104 20.28 -8.42 -16.88
N GLU A 105 20.71 -7.19 -16.81
CA GLU A 105 21.81 -6.71 -17.61
C GLU A 105 23.16 -6.92 -16.92
#